data_f99bca68807cab648750eb302bb316f7
#
_entry.id   f99bca68807cab648750eb302bb316f7
#
_cell.length_a   1.000
_cell.length_b   1.000
_cell.length_c   1.000
_cell.angle_alpha   90.00
_cell.angle_beta   90.00
_cell.angle_gamma   90.00
#
_symmetry.space_group_name_H-M   'P 1'
#
loop_
_entity.id
_entity.type
_entity.pdbx_description
1 polymer ?
#
loop_
_entity_poly.entity_id
_entity_poly.type
_entity_poly.pdbx_seq_one_letter_code
_entity_poly.pdbx_strand_id
1 'polypeptide(L)'
;MARHWRAGAVGMAVLGLTLTACGGAKVGDDSAGGSGSSGKCGTFNLAVNPWVGYEADAAVVAYVAEHDLGCKVTKKDLKEEIAWQGFGTGEVDAVIENWGHDDLKKKYITDQKTAAEAGQTGNKGLIGWYVPPWLAKAHPDITDWNNLDKYASKFKTSESGGKGQLLDGDPSYVTNDEALVKNLKLDFKVVYAGSETALIQAFRNAEKNKEWVIGYFYEPQWFMSEVPLVKVKLPEYKAGCDADAEKVACDYPVYNLDKIVSAKFAKSGSPAYDLVKNFTWTNDDQNTVAKYIAVDKMSPEAAAKKWVEANRGKVDAWIK
;
A
#
# COMPACT_ATOMS: atom_id res chain seq x y z
N MET A 1 -2.53 -16.63 60.42
CA MET A 1 -1.43 -17.53 60.78
C MET A 1 -0.30 -17.21 59.81
N ALA A 2 0.58 -16.39 60.14
CA ALA A 2 1.80 -16.38 60.92
C ALA A 2 2.89 -17.32 60.36
N ARG A 3 4.02 -16.67 60.01
CA ARG A 3 5.43 -17.04 60.25
C ARG A 3 6.11 -17.92 59.18
N HIS A 4 7.38 -17.77 58.82
CA HIS A 4 8.61 -17.00 59.21
C HIS A 4 9.57 -17.07 58.02
N TRP A 5 10.23 -16.06 57.54
CA TRP A 5 11.50 -15.42 57.85
C TRP A 5 12.71 -16.38 58.02
N ARG A 6 13.70 -16.29 57.13
CA ARG A 6 15.12 -16.30 57.52
C ARG A 6 16.00 -15.74 56.38
N ALA A 7 16.75 -14.74 56.75
CA ALA A 7 17.84 -14.12 56.04
C ALA A 7 19.14 -14.95 56.17
N GLY A 8 20.06 -14.78 55.28
CA GLY A 8 21.42 -15.29 55.38
C GLY A 8 22.34 -14.51 54.47
N ALA A 9 23.27 -13.78 55.08
CA ALA A 9 24.16 -12.79 54.51
C ALA A 9 25.55 -13.35 54.23
N VAL A 10 26.31 -12.56 53.40
CA VAL A 10 27.77 -12.31 53.46
C VAL A 10 28.71 -13.27 52.72
N GLY A 11 29.53 -12.66 51.84
CA GLY A 11 30.75 -13.24 51.29
C GLY A 11 31.42 -12.27 50.30
N MET A 12 32.12 -11.27 50.84
CA MET A 12 33.04 -10.37 50.12
C MET A 12 34.36 -11.07 49.86
N ALA A 13 34.93 -10.97 48.64
CA ALA A 13 36.35 -11.15 48.43
C ALA A 13 36.83 -10.24 47.28
N VAL A 14 37.70 -9.35 47.64
CA VAL A 14 38.45 -8.39 46.82
C VAL A 14 39.85 -9.00 46.54
N LEU A 15 40.47 -8.68 45.45
CA LEU A 15 41.86 -8.62 45.00
C LEU A 15 41.98 -9.19 43.58
N GLY A 16 42.69 -8.63 42.64
CA GLY A 16 43.70 -7.57 42.61
C GLY A 16 44.09 -7.22 41.18
N LEU A 17 44.55 -6.02 41.00
CA LEU A 17 45.09 -5.43 39.78
C LEU A 17 46.33 -6.18 39.25
N THR A 18 46.47 -6.27 37.91
CA THR A 18 47.76 -6.14 37.24
C THR A 18 47.60 -5.40 35.91
N LEU A 19 48.19 -4.21 35.86
CA LEU A 19 48.52 -3.49 34.62
C LEU A 19 49.73 -4.14 33.98
N THR A 20 49.71 -4.36 32.67
CA THR A 20 50.93 -4.33 31.86
C THR A 20 50.62 -3.65 30.55
N ALA A 21 51.38 -2.61 30.30
CA ALA A 21 51.40 -1.80 29.11
C ALA A 21 52.45 -2.31 28.09
N CYS A 22 52.32 -1.81 26.87
CA CYS A 22 53.30 -1.70 25.79
C CYS A 22 53.41 -2.82 24.75
N GLY A 23 53.23 -2.40 23.53
CA GLY A 23 53.69 -3.08 22.34
C GLY A 23 53.03 -2.54 21.07
N GLY A 24 53.52 -1.42 20.55
CA GLY A 24 53.13 -0.90 19.23
C GLY A 24 53.72 -1.76 18.10
N ALA A 25 52.97 -1.93 17.05
CA ALA A 25 53.47 -2.22 15.71
C ALA A 25 52.60 -1.48 14.68
N LYS A 26 53.21 -0.48 14.05
CA LYS A 26 52.78 0.05 12.74
C LYS A 26 53.19 -0.95 11.67
N VAL A 27 52.43 -0.96 10.58
CA VAL A 27 52.67 -1.28 9.17
C VAL A 27 51.40 -1.94 8.66
N GLY A 28 50.77 -1.60 7.58
CA GLY A 28 51.15 -0.97 6.38
C GLY A 28 49.93 -0.47 5.63
N ASP A 29 50.18 0.55 4.92
CA ASP A 29 49.35 1.14 3.88
C ASP A 29 49.18 0.14 2.73
N ASP A 30 47.94 -0.21 2.40
CA ASP A 30 47.60 -0.69 1.09
C ASP A 30 46.29 -0.06 0.65
N SER A 31 46.46 0.96 -0.16
CA SER A 31 45.41 1.62 -0.92
C SER A 31 44.84 0.67 -1.96
N ALA A 32 43.61 0.31 -1.81
CA ALA A 32 42.75 -0.10 -2.93
C ALA A 32 41.43 0.61 -2.80
N GLY A 33 41.22 1.55 -3.70
CA GLY A 33 40.03 2.41 -3.75
C GLY A 33 38.74 1.63 -3.99
N GLY A 34 37.79 1.97 -3.19
CA GLY A 34 36.39 1.62 -3.29
C GLY A 34 35.64 2.60 -2.39
N SER A 35 35.42 3.83 -2.87
CA SER A 35 34.55 4.80 -2.20
C SER A 35 33.12 4.33 -2.24
N GLY A 36 32.77 3.32 -1.45
CA GLY A 36 31.44 3.00 -1.03
C GLY A 36 31.19 3.72 0.28
N SER A 37 30.46 4.81 0.26
CA SER A 37 29.92 5.46 1.45
C SER A 37 28.95 4.46 2.13
N SER A 38 29.46 3.58 2.98
CA SER A 38 28.63 2.77 3.87
C SER A 38 28.16 3.64 5.04
N GLY A 39 27.36 4.65 4.74
CA GLY A 39 26.52 5.30 5.72
C GLY A 39 25.56 4.25 6.24
N LYS A 40 25.61 3.95 7.55
CA LYS A 40 24.65 3.02 8.16
C LYS A 40 23.25 3.55 7.89
N CYS A 41 22.50 2.87 7.05
CA CYS A 41 21.13 3.25 6.67
C CYS A 41 20.19 3.35 7.89
N GLY A 42 20.51 2.65 8.97
CA GLY A 42 19.68 2.61 10.18
C GLY A 42 18.42 1.77 10.00
N THR A 43 17.41 2.09 10.81
CA THR A 43 16.09 1.44 10.74
C THR A 43 15.19 2.23 9.79
N PHE A 44 14.43 1.51 8.96
CA PHE A 44 13.45 2.03 8.03
C PHE A 44 12.10 1.34 8.29
N ASN A 45 11.10 2.09 8.78
CA ASN A 45 9.77 1.61 9.11
C ASN A 45 8.81 1.87 7.95
N LEU A 46 8.46 0.82 7.25
CA LEU A 46 7.65 0.87 6.04
C LEU A 46 6.22 0.41 6.33
N ALA A 47 5.23 1.26 6.06
CA ALA A 47 3.83 0.84 6.11
C ALA A 47 3.52 -0.11 4.95
N VAL A 48 2.63 -1.07 5.19
CA VAL A 48 2.04 -1.95 4.18
C VAL A 48 0.53 -1.87 4.33
N ASN A 49 -0.15 -1.37 3.32
CA ASN A 49 -1.60 -1.33 3.29
C ASN A 49 -2.19 -2.61 2.71
N PRO A 50 -3.47 -2.95 3.00
CA PRO A 50 -4.03 -4.29 2.82
C PRO A 50 -4.49 -4.62 1.39
N TRP A 51 -3.65 -4.36 0.38
CA TRP A 51 -3.84 -4.86 -0.99
C TRP A 51 -2.52 -5.27 -1.62
N VAL A 52 -2.59 -6.25 -2.53
CA VAL A 52 -1.39 -6.90 -3.07
C VAL A 52 -0.51 -5.98 -3.93
N GLY A 53 -1.10 -4.96 -4.58
CA GLY A 53 -0.34 -3.94 -5.31
C GLY A 53 0.60 -3.19 -4.40
N TYR A 54 0.09 -2.69 -3.26
CA TYR A 54 0.91 -2.04 -2.24
C TYR A 54 1.95 -2.99 -1.63
N GLU A 55 1.57 -4.24 -1.37
CA GLU A 55 2.52 -5.24 -0.86
C GLU A 55 3.68 -5.44 -1.83
N ALA A 56 3.42 -5.39 -3.15
CA ALA A 56 4.43 -5.47 -4.19
C ALA A 56 5.39 -4.27 -4.16
N ASP A 57 4.85 -3.02 -4.07
CA ASP A 57 5.65 -1.80 -3.90
C ASP A 57 6.56 -1.90 -2.67
N ALA A 58 5.95 -2.20 -1.52
CA ALA A 58 6.64 -2.29 -0.26
C ALA A 58 7.71 -3.39 -0.25
N ALA A 59 7.43 -4.53 -0.89
CA ALA A 59 8.38 -5.64 -0.98
C ALA A 59 9.62 -5.27 -1.79
N VAL A 60 9.43 -4.59 -2.94
CA VAL A 60 10.55 -4.16 -3.80
C VAL A 60 11.39 -3.09 -3.11
N VAL A 61 10.75 -2.07 -2.53
CA VAL A 61 11.48 -1.02 -1.80
C VAL A 61 12.22 -1.59 -0.59
N ALA A 62 11.58 -2.49 0.19
CA ALA A 62 12.21 -3.14 1.32
C ALA A 62 13.42 -4.00 0.89
N TYR A 63 13.26 -4.80 -0.16
CA TYR A 63 14.33 -5.65 -0.67
C TYR A 63 15.57 -4.82 -1.07
N VAL A 64 15.37 -3.74 -1.83
CA VAL A 64 16.47 -2.84 -2.24
C VAL A 64 17.11 -2.15 -1.03
N ALA A 65 16.29 -1.67 -0.09
CA ALA A 65 16.80 -1.05 1.13
C ALA A 65 17.67 -2.00 1.96
N GLU A 66 17.27 -3.26 2.10
CA GLU A 66 17.99 -4.26 2.90
C GLU A 66 19.27 -4.74 2.20
N HIS A 67 19.17 -5.11 0.91
CA HIS A 67 20.23 -5.80 0.19
C HIS A 67 21.24 -4.86 -0.48
N ASP A 68 20.82 -3.69 -0.95
CA ASP A 68 21.70 -2.74 -1.64
C ASP A 68 22.18 -1.63 -0.71
N LEU A 69 21.36 -1.21 0.28
CA LEU A 69 21.71 -0.09 1.17
C LEU A 69 22.05 -0.52 2.61
N GLY A 70 21.84 -1.80 2.95
CA GLY A 70 22.14 -2.32 4.29
C GLY A 70 21.25 -1.76 5.40
N CYS A 71 20.02 -1.34 5.06
CA CYS A 71 19.03 -0.88 6.03
C CYS A 71 18.46 -2.05 6.84
N LYS A 72 18.00 -1.77 8.06
CA LYS A 72 17.12 -2.67 8.80
C LYS A 72 15.68 -2.26 8.55
N VAL A 73 14.98 -2.97 7.67
CA VAL A 73 13.57 -2.66 7.36
C VAL A 73 12.63 -3.33 8.34
N THR A 74 11.64 -2.57 8.81
CA THR A 74 10.50 -3.08 9.58
C THR A 74 9.23 -2.79 8.81
N LYS A 75 8.58 -3.82 8.28
CA LYS A 75 7.28 -3.72 7.62
C LYS A 75 6.17 -3.73 8.66
N LYS A 76 5.17 -2.86 8.50
CA LYS A 76 4.02 -2.72 9.39
C LYS A 76 2.74 -2.80 8.59
N ASP A 77 1.96 -3.86 8.80
CA ASP A 77 0.65 -4.02 8.20
C ASP A 77 -0.33 -3.05 8.86
N LEU A 78 -0.73 -2.02 8.14
CA LEU A 78 -1.53 -0.92 8.65
C LEU A 78 -2.62 -0.54 7.64
N LYS A 79 -3.76 -0.08 8.16
CA LYS A 79 -4.78 0.61 7.36
C LYS A 79 -4.27 1.99 6.97
N GLU A 80 -4.80 2.55 5.88
CA GLU A 80 -4.33 3.84 5.33
C GLU A 80 -4.25 4.95 6.36
N GLU A 81 -5.35 5.27 7.04
CA GLU A 81 -5.37 6.35 8.04
C GLU A 81 -4.41 6.11 9.21
N ILE A 82 -4.24 4.84 9.63
CA ILE A 82 -3.32 4.47 10.72
C ILE A 82 -1.87 4.65 10.27
N ALA A 83 -1.56 4.34 9.01
CA ALA A 83 -0.23 4.58 8.45
C ALA A 83 0.15 6.08 8.51
N TRP A 84 -0.79 6.96 8.17
CA TRP A 84 -0.59 8.40 8.25
C TRP A 84 -0.41 8.91 9.69
N GLN A 85 -1.14 8.36 10.66
CA GLN A 85 -0.95 8.68 12.09
C GLN A 85 0.46 8.31 12.56
N GLY A 86 1.01 7.22 12.04
CA GLY A 86 2.36 6.72 12.36
C GLY A 86 3.49 7.70 12.04
N PHE A 87 3.30 8.67 11.13
CA PHE A 87 4.29 9.70 10.85
C PHE A 87 4.56 10.60 12.06
N GLY A 88 3.52 10.96 12.82
CA GLY A 88 3.63 11.81 14.00
C GLY A 88 4.28 11.11 15.20
N THR A 89 4.06 9.81 15.33
CA THR A 89 4.60 9.00 16.44
C THR A 89 6.01 8.48 16.15
N GLY A 90 6.46 8.52 14.88
CA GLY A 90 7.73 7.95 14.43
C GLY A 90 7.68 6.43 14.22
N GLU A 91 6.48 5.87 14.18
CA GLU A 91 6.28 4.44 13.91
C GLU A 91 6.29 4.10 12.42
N VAL A 92 6.06 5.07 11.54
CA VAL A 92 6.09 4.94 10.10
C VAL A 92 7.02 5.99 9.52
N ASP A 93 7.94 5.57 8.67
CA ASP A 93 8.83 6.45 7.91
C ASP A 93 8.29 6.72 6.51
N ALA A 94 7.67 5.73 5.85
CA ALA A 94 7.14 5.88 4.50
C ALA A 94 5.84 5.11 4.24
N VAL A 95 5.00 5.72 3.42
CA VAL A 95 3.88 5.16 2.66
C VAL A 95 4.28 5.24 1.19
N ILE A 96 4.37 4.12 0.50
CA ILE A 96 4.92 4.05 -0.87
C ILE A 96 3.86 4.28 -1.94
N GLU A 97 2.60 3.96 -1.65
CA GLU A 97 1.50 4.10 -2.58
C GLU A 97 0.34 4.85 -1.92
N ASN A 98 0.18 6.11 -2.26
CA ASN A 98 -0.92 6.95 -1.77
C ASN A 98 -1.87 7.29 -2.93
N TRP A 99 -3.18 7.16 -2.68
CA TRP A 99 -4.26 7.31 -3.65
C TRP A 99 -4.97 8.67 -3.53
N GLY A 100 -4.20 9.75 -3.51
CA GLY A 100 -4.71 11.11 -3.39
C GLY A 100 -4.80 11.57 -1.93
N HIS A 101 -5.94 11.37 -1.27
CA HIS A 101 -6.17 11.74 0.15
C HIS A 101 -5.80 13.18 0.49
N ASP A 102 -6.41 14.14 -0.21
CA ASP A 102 -6.15 15.57 -0.01
C ASP A 102 -6.44 16.04 1.43
N ASP A 103 -7.41 15.42 2.08
CA ASP A 103 -7.75 15.64 3.49
C ASP A 103 -6.62 15.19 4.44
N LEU A 104 -6.03 14.02 4.21
CA LEU A 104 -4.89 13.52 4.98
C LEU A 104 -3.63 14.35 4.68
N LYS A 105 -3.39 14.72 3.42
CA LYS A 105 -2.31 15.65 3.06
C LYS A 105 -2.48 16.99 3.78
N LYS A 106 -3.68 17.56 3.75
CA LYS A 106 -3.96 18.78 4.49
C LYS A 106 -3.66 18.61 5.98
N LYS A 107 -4.19 17.55 6.60
CA LYS A 107 -4.04 17.28 8.04
C LYS A 107 -2.57 17.07 8.43
N TYR A 108 -1.85 16.16 7.78
CA TYR A 108 -0.53 15.72 8.23
C TYR A 108 0.63 16.50 7.62
N ILE A 109 0.49 17.02 6.39
CA ILE A 109 1.54 17.81 5.74
C ILE A 109 1.39 19.29 6.07
N THR A 110 0.17 19.87 5.90
CA THR A 110 -0.04 21.30 6.02
C THR A 110 -0.22 21.73 7.47
N ASP A 111 -1.17 21.10 8.18
CA ASP A 111 -1.59 21.54 9.50
C ASP A 111 -0.63 21.04 10.60
N GLN A 112 -0.38 19.72 10.66
CA GLN A 112 0.48 19.09 11.69
C GLN A 112 1.97 19.08 11.33
N LYS A 113 2.32 19.15 10.07
CA LYS A 113 3.70 19.12 9.56
C LYS A 113 4.50 17.87 9.99
N THR A 114 3.81 16.76 10.16
CA THR A 114 4.40 15.47 10.53
C THR A 114 4.77 14.62 9.33
N ALA A 115 4.26 14.94 8.16
CA ALA A 115 4.53 14.26 6.89
C ALA A 115 5.06 15.21 5.81
N ALA A 116 5.58 14.64 4.73
CA ALA A 116 6.02 15.34 3.53
C ALA A 116 5.81 14.46 2.30
N GLU A 117 5.59 15.08 1.14
CA GLU A 117 5.56 14.37 -0.14
C GLU A 117 6.97 13.95 -0.56
N ALA A 118 7.08 12.74 -1.11
CA ALA A 118 8.35 12.19 -1.63
C ALA A 118 8.29 11.88 -3.15
N GLY A 119 7.37 12.53 -3.85
CA GLY A 119 7.20 12.41 -5.30
C GLY A 119 6.29 11.28 -5.75
N GLN A 120 6.07 11.17 -7.06
CA GLN A 120 5.17 10.17 -7.65
C GLN A 120 5.86 8.81 -7.80
N THR A 121 5.07 7.73 -7.77
CA THR A 121 5.54 6.37 -8.05
C THR A 121 5.73 6.11 -9.55
N GLY A 122 5.07 6.90 -10.41
CA GLY A 122 4.95 6.64 -11.84
C GLY A 122 3.66 5.91 -12.24
N ASN A 123 2.99 5.26 -11.30
CA ASN A 123 1.72 4.59 -11.52
C ASN A 123 0.57 5.56 -11.75
N LYS A 124 -0.40 5.11 -12.56
CA LYS A 124 -1.70 5.74 -12.72
C LYS A 124 -2.77 4.89 -12.05
N GLY A 125 -3.44 5.46 -11.08
CA GLY A 125 -4.56 4.83 -10.39
C GLY A 125 -5.89 5.16 -11.07
N LEU A 126 -6.70 4.13 -11.31
CA LEU A 126 -8.07 4.26 -11.79
C LEU A 126 -8.99 3.50 -10.83
N ILE A 127 -9.94 4.18 -10.23
CA ILE A 127 -10.98 3.56 -9.41
C ILE A 127 -12.32 3.69 -10.14
N GLY A 128 -13.25 2.80 -9.87
CA GLY A 128 -14.62 2.90 -10.36
C GLY A 128 -15.46 1.69 -10.05
N TRP A 129 -16.65 1.65 -10.64
CA TRP A 129 -17.51 0.50 -10.63
C TRP A 129 -17.30 -0.33 -11.88
N TYR A 130 -17.29 -1.62 -11.71
CA TYR A 130 -17.00 -2.56 -12.78
C TYR A 130 -18.03 -3.69 -12.78
N VAL A 131 -18.19 -4.28 -13.97
CA VAL A 131 -18.98 -5.51 -14.17
C VAL A 131 -18.13 -6.56 -14.90
N PRO A 132 -18.44 -7.86 -14.76
CA PRO A 132 -17.78 -8.91 -15.53
C PRO A 132 -17.98 -8.72 -17.05
N PRO A 133 -16.98 -9.09 -17.88
CA PRO A 133 -17.09 -8.98 -19.35
C PRO A 133 -18.33 -9.63 -19.95
N TRP A 134 -18.73 -10.80 -19.43
CA TRP A 134 -19.93 -11.51 -19.90
C TRP A 134 -21.18 -10.63 -19.74
N LEU A 135 -21.29 -9.89 -18.61
CA LEU A 135 -22.47 -9.09 -18.27
C LEU A 135 -22.53 -7.84 -19.16
N ALA A 136 -21.40 -7.16 -19.34
CA ALA A 136 -21.32 -6.03 -20.27
C ALA A 136 -21.65 -6.44 -21.72
N LYS A 137 -21.25 -7.66 -22.13
CA LYS A 137 -21.57 -8.19 -23.46
C LYS A 137 -23.05 -8.52 -23.60
N ALA A 138 -23.66 -9.12 -22.57
CA ALA A 138 -25.06 -9.52 -22.59
C ALA A 138 -26.02 -8.32 -22.46
N HIS A 139 -25.62 -7.30 -21.74
CA HIS A 139 -26.40 -6.10 -21.43
C HIS A 139 -25.51 -4.85 -21.56
N PRO A 140 -25.19 -4.37 -22.78
CA PRO A 140 -24.24 -3.28 -22.99
C PRO A 140 -24.60 -1.96 -22.28
N ASP A 141 -25.90 -1.69 -22.10
CA ASP A 141 -26.37 -0.49 -21.43
C ASP A 141 -26.14 -0.48 -19.90
N ILE A 142 -25.75 -1.62 -19.32
CA ILE A 142 -25.40 -1.72 -17.89
C ILE A 142 -24.08 -0.96 -17.56
N THR A 143 -23.30 -0.67 -18.58
CA THR A 143 -22.05 0.09 -18.45
C THR A 143 -22.24 1.60 -18.33
N ASP A 144 -23.49 2.06 -18.20
CA ASP A 144 -23.84 3.45 -17.90
C ASP A 144 -24.70 3.47 -16.62
N TRP A 145 -24.27 4.21 -15.61
CA TRP A 145 -24.92 4.31 -14.31
C TRP A 145 -26.41 4.67 -14.37
N ASN A 146 -26.82 5.47 -15.36
CA ASN A 146 -28.23 5.85 -15.56
C ASN A 146 -29.16 4.65 -15.79
N ASN A 147 -28.61 3.51 -16.17
CA ASN A 147 -29.37 2.30 -16.47
C ASN A 147 -29.35 1.28 -15.34
N LEU A 148 -28.55 1.47 -14.29
CA LEU A 148 -28.33 0.46 -13.25
C LEU A 148 -29.61 0.05 -12.53
N ASP A 149 -30.51 1.01 -12.26
CA ASP A 149 -31.77 0.73 -11.55
C ASP A 149 -32.69 -0.22 -12.31
N LYS A 150 -32.60 -0.30 -13.65
CA LYS A 150 -33.35 -1.31 -14.45
C LYS A 150 -32.97 -2.72 -14.04
N TYR A 151 -31.76 -2.90 -13.54
CA TYR A 151 -31.18 -4.18 -13.20
C TYR A 151 -31.03 -4.41 -11.70
N ALA A 152 -31.38 -3.46 -10.83
CA ALA A 152 -31.18 -3.55 -9.39
C ALA A 152 -31.69 -4.87 -8.80
N SER A 153 -32.86 -5.36 -9.28
CA SER A 153 -33.43 -6.64 -8.84
C SER A 153 -32.57 -7.86 -9.17
N LYS A 154 -31.70 -7.78 -10.19
CA LYS A 154 -30.81 -8.86 -10.60
C LYS A 154 -29.53 -8.95 -9.73
N PHE A 155 -29.19 -7.85 -9.09
CA PHE A 155 -28.03 -7.75 -8.18
C PHE A 155 -28.39 -8.00 -6.70
N LYS A 156 -29.64 -8.37 -6.39
CA LYS A 156 -30.08 -8.62 -5.01
C LYS A 156 -29.38 -9.82 -4.39
N THR A 157 -28.95 -9.64 -3.15
CA THR A 157 -28.40 -10.69 -2.31
C THR A 157 -29.09 -10.71 -0.95
N SER A 158 -28.77 -11.66 -0.10
CA SER A 158 -29.24 -11.69 1.30
C SER A 158 -28.79 -10.49 2.12
N GLU A 159 -27.64 -9.89 1.77
CA GLU A 159 -27.02 -8.79 2.50
C GLU A 159 -27.48 -7.41 2.04
N SER A 160 -28.02 -7.32 0.82
CA SER A 160 -28.42 -6.03 0.24
C SER A 160 -29.77 -5.50 0.72
N GLY A 161 -30.50 -6.26 1.56
CA GLY A 161 -31.75 -5.79 2.17
C GLY A 161 -32.87 -5.51 1.17
N GLY A 162 -32.91 -6.24 0.06
CA GLY A 162 -33.93 -6.10 -0.98
C GLY A 162 -33.57 -5.10 -2.10
N LYS A 163 -32.46 -4.39 -1.97
CA LYS A 163 -31.87 -3.53 -3.00
C LYS A 163 -30.84 -4.30 -3.85
N GLY A 164 -30.42 -3.75 -4.98
CA GLY A 164 -29.26 -4.24 -5.68
C GLY A 164 -28.00 -4.16 -4.79
N GLN A 165 -27.10 -5.13 -4.87
CA GLN A 165 -25.81 -5.06 -4.19
C GLN A 165 -24.80 -4.34 -5.08
N LEU A 166 -24.12 -3.32 -4.53
CA LEU A 166 -22.86 -2.83 -5.02
C LEU A 166 -21.77 -3.45 -4.12
N LEU A 167 -20.94 -4.32 -4.66
CA LEU A 167 -19.90 -4.99 -3.90
C LEU A 167 -18.68 -4.08 -3.79
N ASP A 168 -18.27 -3.73 -2.57
CA ASP A 168 -17.06 -2.98 -2.28
C ASP A 168 -15.94 -3.88 -1.74
N GLY A 169 -14.74 -3.38 -1.58
CA GLY A 169 -13.55 -4.13 -1.18
C GLY A 169 -13.45 -4.39 0.33
N ASP A 170 -12.28 -4.09 0.88
CA ASP A 170 -12.05 -4.08 2.33
C ASP A 170 -12.70 -2.82 2.92
N PRO A 171 -13.42 -2.93 4.06
CA PRO A 171 -14.08 -1.78 4.68
C PRO A 171 -13.12 -0.71 5.20
N SER A 172 -11.82 -0.94 5.14
CA SER A 172 -10.80 0.07 5.47
C SER A 172 -10.32 0.87 4.25
N TYR A 173 -10.77 0.52 3.04
CA TYR A 173 -10.50 1.36 1.87
C TYR A 173 -11.29 2.66 1.97
N VAL A 174 -10.66 3.75 1.58
CA VAL A 174 -11.33 5.05 1.51
C VAL A 174 -11.99 5.17 0.14
N THR A 175 -13.30 4.92 0.08
CA THR A 175 -14.09 4.95 -1.16
C THR A 175 -15.21 5.99 -1.08
N ASN A 176 -15.74 6.38 -2.24
CA ASN A 176 -16.90 7.27 -2.35
C ASN A 176 -18.21 6.52 -2.63
N ASP A 177 -18.21 5.20 -2.55
CA ASP A 177 -19.28 4.36 -3.09
C ASP A 177 -20.63 4.53 -2.37
N GLU A 178 -20.62 4.67 -1.04
CA GLU A 178 -21.85 4.95 -0.29
C GLU A 178 -22.45 6.31 -0.65
N ALA A 179 -21.59 7.34 -0.80
CA ALA A 179 -22.03 8.67 -1.21
C ALA A 179 -22.57 8.66 -2.66
N LEU A 180 -21.88 7.96 -3.57
CA LEU A 180 -22.33 7.79 -4.95
C LEU A 180 -23.69 7.12 -5.04
N VAL A 181 -23.89 5.97 -4.37
CA VAL A 181 -25.18 5.27 -4.34
C VAL A 181 -26.28 6.19 -3.82
N LYS A 182 -26.03 6.91 -2.72
CA LYS A 182 -26.97 7.83 -2.07
C LYS A 182 -27.32 9.03 -2.98
N ASN A 183 -26.29 9.72 -3.48
CA ASN A 183 -26.47 10.99 -4.19
C ASN A 183 -26.95 10.81 -5.63
N LEU A 184 -26.63 9.69 -6.28
CA LEU A 184 -27.17 9.27 -7.57
C LEU A 184 -28.57 8.63 -7.43
N LYS A 185 -29.05 8.44 -6.18
CA LYS A 185 -30.38 7.89 -5.83
C LYS A 185 -30.61 6.50 -6.41
N LEU A 186 -29.58 5.66 -6.43
CA LEU A 186 -29.66 4.31 -6.95
C LEU A 186 -30.36 3.36 -5.95
N ASP A 187 -31.16 2.43 -6.46
CA ASP A 187 -31.78 1.37 -5.64
C ASP A 187 -30.76 0.25 -5.34
N PHE A 188 -29.60 0.67 -4.84
CA PHE A 188 -28.49 -0.19 -4.46
C PHE A 188 -28.10 0.01 -2.99
N LYS A 189 -27.38 -0.97 -2.47
CA LYS A 189 -26.72 -0.92 -1.16
C LYS A 189 -25.30 -1.39 -1.33
N VAL A 190 -24.36 -0.64 -0.75
CA VAL A 190 -22.96 -1.05 -0.66
C VAL A 190 -22.84 -2.21 0.34
N VAL A 191 -22.15 -3.27 -0.06
CA VAL A 191 -21.84 -4.45 0.75
C VAL A 191 -20.35 -4.74 0.58
N TYR A 192 -19.65 -4.82 1.69
CA TYR A 192 -18.21 -5.01 1.68
C TYR A 192 -17.84 -6.49 1.54
N ALA A 193 -16.93 -6.81 0.64
CA ALA A 193 -16.37 -8.16 0.48
C ALA A 193 -15.48 -8.56 1.67
N GLY A 194 -14.98 -7.59 2.43
CA GLY A 194 -14.17 -7.77 3.60
C GLY A 194 -12.67 -7.93 3.33
N SER A 195 -12.27 -8.15 2.08
CA SER A 195 -10.88 -8.16 1.65
C SER A 195 -10.75 -8.09 0.13
N GLU A 196 -9.58 -7.65 -0.35
CA GLU A 196 -9.26 -7.69 -1.79
C GLU A 196 -9.41 -9.10 -2.39
N THR A 197 -8.92 -10.12 -1.69
CA THR A 197 -9.03 -11.52 -2.14
C THR A 197 -10.47 -11.96 -2.34
N ALA A 198 -11.37 -11.59 -1.42
CA ALA A 198 -12.80 -11.91 -1.53
C ALA A 198 -13.46 -11.17 -2.70
N LEU A 199 -13.11 -9.89 -2.90
CA LEU A 199 -13.58 -9.08 -4.03
C LEU A 199 -13.15 -9.70 -5.38
N ILE A 200 -11.87 -10.05 -5.53
CA ILE A 200 -11.33 -10.72 -6.73
C ILE A 200 -12.07 -12.05 -6.97
N GLN A 201 -12.27 -12.85 -5.91
CA GLN A 201 -12.96 -14.13 -6.03
C GLN A 201 -14.42 -13.98 -6.47
N ALA A 202 -15.10 -12.93 -5.99
CA ALA A 202 -16.48 -12.63 -6.40
C ALA A 202 -16.55 -12.33 -7.91
N PHE A 203 -15.67 -11.47 -8.42
CA PHE A 203 -15.64 -11.17 -9.86
C PHE A 203 -15.21 -12.37 -10.72
N ARG A 204 -14.25 -13.18 -10.23
CA ARG A 204 -13.82 -14.42 -10.92
C ARG A 204 -14.98 -15.41 -11.04
N ASN A 205 -15.72 -15.61 -9.96
CA ASN A 205 -16.89 -16.48 -9.94
C ASN A 205 -18.00 -15.92 -10.84
N ALA A 206 -18.23 -14.61 -10.78
CA ALA A 206 -19.25 -13.95 -11.60
C ALA A 206 -18.97 -14.09 -13.11
N GLU A 207 -17.69 -13.96 -13.55
CA GLU A 207 -17.35 -14.22 -14.96
C GLU A 207 -17.53 -15.69 -15.32
N LYS A 208 -17.06 -16.61 -14.47
CA LYS A 208 -17.13 -18.05 -14.71
C LYS A 208 -18.55 -18.60 -14.75
N ASN A 209 -19.37 -18.23 -13.76
CA ASN A 209 -20.70 -18.78 -13.54
C ASN A 209 -21.82 -17.95 -14.18
N LYS A 210 -21.47 -16.81 -14.80
CA LYS A 210 -22.43 -15.83 -15.34
C LYS A 210 -23.36 -15.25 -14.26
N GLU A 211 -22.79 -14.96 -13.11
CA GLU A 211 -23.50 -14.33 -11.98
C GLU A 211 -23.50 -12.80 -12.11
N TRP A 212 -24.56 -12.17 -11.62
CA TRP A 212 -24.73 -10.72 -11.66
C TRP A 212 -23.94 -10.09 -10.53
N VAL A 213 -22.81 -9.44 -10.85
CA VAL A 213 -22.00 -8.67 -9.91
C VAL A 213 -21.67 -7.33 -10.54
N ILE A 214 -21.87 -6.27 -9.76
CA ILE A 214 -21.32 -4.94 -9.97
C ILE A 214 -20.61 -4.53 -8.70
N GLY A 215 -19.45 -3.89 -8.80
CA GLY A 215 -18.76 -3.44 -7.62
C GLY A 215 -17.58 -2.54 -7.91
N TYR A 216 -17.01 -2.05 -6.83
CA TYR A 216 -15.75 -1.36 -6.77
C TYR A 216 -14.64 -2.22 -7.37
N PHE A 217 -13.77 -1.61 -8.17
CA PHE A 217 -12.52 -2.20 -8.58
C PHE A 217 -11.54 -1.08 -8.98
N TYR A 218 -10.27 -1.46 -9.23
CA TYR A 218 -9.24 -0.47 -9.48
C TYR A 218 -8.08 -1.00 -10.34
N GLU A 219 -7.28 -0.09 -10.87
CA GLU A 219 -6.02 -0.34 -11.55
C GLU A 219 -4.93 0.56 -10.95
N PRO A 220 -3.67 0.10 -10.78
CA PRO A 220 -3.14 -1.20 -11.18
C PRO A 220 -3.63 -2.36 -10.31
N GLN A 221 -4.09 -3.43 -10.95
CA GLN A 221 -4.48 -4.67 -10.30
C GLN A 221 -4.27 -5.85 -11.28
N TRP A 222 -3.43 -6.79 -10.90
CA TRP A 222 -3.03 -7.93 -11.73
C TRP A 222 -4.22 -8.74 -12.29
N PHE A 223 -5.33 -8.81 -11.55
CA PHE A 223 -6.52 -9.58 -11.92
C PHE A 223 -7.17 -9.08 -13.22
N MET A 224 -7.01 -7.79 -13.56
CA MET A 224 -7.49 -7.24 -14.83
C MET A 224 -6.89 -7.93 -16.06
N SER A 225 -5.69 -8.54 -15.94
CA SER A 225 -5.08 -9.36 -16.99
C SER A 225 -5.71 -10.76 -17.11
N GLU A 226 -6.34 -11.28 -16.05
CA GLU A 226 -7.06 -12.55 -16.03
C GLU A 226 -8.51 -12.37 -16.48
N VAL A 227 -9.20 -11.39 -15.91
CA VAL A 227 -10.57 -11.02 -16.23
C VAL A 227 -10.62 -9.52 -16.48
N PRO A 228 -10.70 -9.07 -17.76
CA PRO A 228 -10.74 -7.66 -18.12
C PRO A 228 -12.12 -7.07 -17.78
N LEU A 229 -12.32 -6.72 -16.50
CA LEU A 229 -13.56 -6.12 -16.04
C LEU A 229 -13.90 -4.87 -16.85
N VAL A 230 -15.17 -4.62 -17.04
CA VAL A 230 -15.65 -3.48 -17.82
C VAL A 230 -16.12 -2.38 -16.88
N LYS A 231 -15.51 -1.19 -16.98
CA LYS A 231 -15.86 -0.04 -16.16
C LYS A 231 -17.26 0.48 -16.50
N VAL A 232 -18.04 0.77 -15.47
CA VAL A 232 -19.31 1.49 -15.58
C VAL A 232 -19.02 2.98 -15.66
N LYS A 233 -19.57 3.65 -16.66
CA LYS A 233 -19.49 5.10 -16.79
C LYS A 233 -20.34 5.74 -15.70
N LEU A 234 -19.69 6.44 -14.78
CA LEU A 234 -20.28 7.32 -13.78
C LEU A 234 -20.40 8.76 -14.30
N PRO A 235 -21.09 9.69 -13.60
CA PRO A 235 -21.07 11.10 -13.95
C PRO A 235 -19.64 11.62 -14.00
N GLU A 236 -19.31 12.43 -15.00
CA GLU A 236 -17.95 12.91 -15.28
C GLU A 236 -17.32 13.60 -14.06
N TYR A 237 -16.09 13.22 -13.74
CA TYR A 237 -15.30 13.91 -12.73
C TYR A 237 -15.02 15.36 -13.12
N LYS A 238 -15.19 16.26 -12.18
CA LYS A 238 -14.79 17.67 -12.28
C LYS A 238 -14.03 18.05 -11.03
N ALA A 239 -12.94 18.77 -11.18
CA ALA A 239 -12.09 19.15 -10.03
C ALA A 239 -12.93 19.72 -8.86
N GLY A 240 -12.76 19.11 -7.68
CA GLY A 240 -13.45 19.48 -6.47
C GLY A 240 -14.86 18.88 -6.30
N CYS A 241 -15.35 18.05 -7.22
CA CYS A 241 -16.67 17.41 -7.07
C CYS A 241 -16.68 16.33 -5.96
N ASP A 242 -15.52 15.95 -5.49
CA ASP A 242 -15.24 15.00 -4.41
C ASP A 242 -14.71 15.66 -3.13
N ALA A 243 -14.66 16.99 -3.07
CA ALA A 243 -14.12 17.74 -1.93
C ALA A 243 -14.94 17.58 -0.63
N ASP A 244 -16.23 17.24 -0.74
CA ASP A 244 -17.11 16.92 0.39
C ASP A 244 -17.55 15.45 0.23
N ALA A 245 -16.94 14.56 1.02
CA ALA A 245 -17.15 13.13 0.92
C ALA A 245 -18.65 12.70 1.00
N GLU A 246 -19.48 13.46 1.72
CA GLU A 246 -20.91 13.18 1.85
C GLU A 246 -21.74 13.57 0.60
N LYS A 247 -21.17 14.40 -0.27
CA LYS A 247 -21.86 14.97 -1.45
C LYS A 247 -21.34 14.46 -2.79
N VAL A 248 -20.40 13.54 -2.77
CA VAL A 248 -19.84 12.99 -4.02
C VAL A 248 -20.92 12.38 -4.88
N ALA A 249 -20.98 12.83 -6.13
CA ALA A 249 -21.91 12.36 -7.16
C ALA A 249 -21.23 12.31 -8.56
N CYS A 250 -19.92 12.24 -8.59
CA CYS A 250 -19.10 12.18 -9.81
C CYS A 250 -18.14 10.98 -9.74
N ASP A 251 -17.63 10.55 -10.90
CA ASP A 251 -16.62 9.48 -11.01
C ASP A 251 -15.35 9.82 -10.21
N TYR A 252 -14.56 8.83 -9.95
CA TYR A 252 -13.23 9.00 -9.37
C TYR A 252 -12.29 9.72 -10.33
N PRO A 253 -11.34 10.53 -9.85
CA PRO A 253 -10.29 11.09 -10.68
C PRO A 253 -9.32 10.03 -11.19
N VAL A 254 -8.49 10.39 -12.15
CA VAL A 254 -7.28 9.61 -12.44
C VAL A 254 -6.22 10.03 -11.42
N TYR A 255 -5.79 9.08 -10.60
CA TYR A 255 -4.78 9.31 -9.57
C TYR A 255 -3.36 9.21 -10.17
N ASN A 256 -2.51 10.18 -9.86
CA ASN A 256 -1.07 10.00 -9.99
C ASN A 256 -0.59 9.51 -8.62
N LEU A 257 -0.36 8.20 -8.49
CA LEU A 257 0.03 7.62 -7.20
C LEU A 257 1.34 8.23 -6.74
N ASP A 258 1.39 8.60 -5.46
CA ASP A 258 2.53 9.29 -4.88
C ASP A 258 3.00 8.65 -3.56
N LYS A 259 4.13 9.10 -3.08
CA LYS A 259 4.79 8.59 -1.88
C LYS A 259 4.75 9.66 -0.81
N ILE A 260 4.43 9.24 0.41
CA ILE A 260 4.38 10.10 1.58
C ILE A 260 5.38 9.57 2.61
N VAL A 261 6.11 10.47 3.23
CA VAL A 261 7.12 10.13 4.25
C VAL A 261 6.93 10.96 5.51
N SER A 262 7.45 10.47 6.63
CA SER A 262 7.50 11.32 7.82
C SER A 262 8.42 12.52 7.60
N ALA A 263 8.05 13.68 8.11
CA ALA A 263 8.87 14.90 8.00
C ALA A 263 10.25 14.74 8.66
N LYS A 264 10.37 13.87 9.66
CA LYS A 264 11.63 13.50 10.30
C LYS A 264 12.50 12.66 9.35
N PHE A 265 11.92 11.66 8.70
CA PHE A 265 12.62 10.80 7.76
C PHE A 265 13.10 11.58 6.53
N ALA A 266 12.29 12.52 6.01
CA ALA A 266 12.69 13.41 4.92
C ALA A 266 13.95 14.26 5.21
N LYS A 267 14.25 14.49 6.50
CA LYS A 267 15.41 15.29 6.95
C LYS A 267 16.53 14.43 7.55
N SER A 268 16.40 13.11 7.51
CA SER A 268 17.33 12.21 8.21
C SER A 268 18.69 12.05 7.53
N GLY A 269 18.78 12.33 6.22
CA GLY A 269 19.94 11.99 5.41
C GLY A 269 20.11 10.48 5.21
N SER A 270 19.09 9.69 5.49
CA SER A 270 19.11 8.23 5.29
C SER A 270 19.12 7.89 3.79
N PRO A 271 19.97 6.99 3.32
CA PRO A 271 19.92 6.51 1.94
C PRO A 271 18.57 5.82 1.60
N ALA A 272 17.82 5.32 2.60
CA ALA A 272 16.47 4.81 2.38
C ALA A 272 15.50 5.92 1.96
N TYR A 273 15.68 7.17 2.44
CA TYR A 273 14.86 8.30 1.97
C TYR A 273 15.13 8.60 0.50
N ASP A 274 16.41 8.59 0.07
CA ASP A 274 16.75 8.82 -1.32
C ASP A 274 16.21 7.70 -2.22
N LEU A 275 16.27 6.44 -1.78
CA LEU A 275 15.62 5.33 -2.44
C LEU A 275 14.11 5.57 -2.59
N VAL A 276 13.39 5.90 -1.51
CA VAL A 276 11.94 6.17 -1.56
C VAL A 276 11.65 7.32 -2.52
N LYS A 277 12.40 8.42 -2.44
CA LYS A 277 12.23 9.58 -3.32
C LYS A 277 12.40 9.23 -4.80
N ASN A 278 13.41 8.43 -5.12
CA ASN A 278 13.76 8.09 -6.50
C ASN A 278 12.97 6.89 -7.04
N PHE A 279 12.35 6.08 -6.17
CA PHE A 279 11.56 4.93 -6.59
C PHE A 279 10.48 5.35 -7.59
N THR A 280 10.48 4.71 -8.74
CA THR A 280 9.48 4.89 -9.79
C THR A 280 9.38 3.64 -10.66
N TRP A 281 8.17 3.26 -11.01
CA TRP A 281 7.91 2.14 -11.90
C TRP A 281 6.57 2.29 -12.63
N THR A 282 6.14 1.29 -13.36
CA THR A 282 4.90 1.30 -14.14
C THR A 282 3.83 0.42 -13.50
N ASN A 283 2.56 0.59 -13.92
CA ASN A 283 1.47 -0.31 -13.56
C ASN A 283 1.81 -1.78 -13.90
N ASP A 284 2.48 -2.04 -15.03
CA ASP A 284 2.88 -3.38 -15.43
C ASP A 284 3.96 -3.99 -14.51
N ASP A 285 4.91 -3.17 -14.04
CA ASP A 285 5.91 -3.59 -13.07
C ASP A 285 5.24 -4.04 -11.77
N GLN A 286 4.34 -3.22 -11.24
CA GLN A 286 3.58 -3.53 -10.02
C GLN A 286 2.73 -4.79 -10.19
N ASN A 287 1.95 -4.88 -11.27
CA ASN A 287 1.11 -6.03 -11.57
C ASN A 287 1.93 -7.32 -11.72
N THR A 288 3.15 -7.22 -12.25
CA THR A 288 4.06 -8.37 -12.36
C THR A 288 4.45 -8.91 -10.99
N VAL A 289 4.89 -8.04 -10.06
CA VAL A 289 5.27 -8.46 -8.71
C VAL A 289 4.04 -8.93 -7.93
N ALA A 290 2.93 -8.19 -8.01
CA ALA A 290 1.67 -8.57 -7.38
C ALA A 290 1.18 -9.97 -7.84
N LYS A 291 1.35 -10.30 -9.12
CA LYS A 291 1.03 -11.62 -9.66
C LYS A 291 1.94 -12.71 -9.09
N TYR A 292 3.24 -12.47 -8.95
CA TYR A 292 4.14 -13.42 -8.28
C TYR A 292 3.67 -13.74 -6.86
N ILE A 293 3.20 -12.73 -6.12
CA ILE A 293 2.68 -12.91 -4.76
C ILE A 293 1.32 -13.62 -4.79
N ALA A 294 0.35 -13.06 -5.52
CA ALA A 294 -1.04 -13.50 -5.44
C ALA A 294 -1.31 -14.82 -6.17
N VAL A 295 -0.66 -15.07 -7.31
CA VAL A 295 -0.91 -16.23 -8.19
C VAL A 295 0.15 -17.30 -8.02
N ASP A 296 1.43 -16.92 -8.15
CA ASP A 296 2.54 -17.87 -8.06
C ASP A 296 2.86 -18.26 -6.61
N LYS A 297 2.17 -17.62 -5.63
CA LYS A 297 2.31 -17.89 -4.19
C LYS A 297 3.73 -17.72 -3.66
N MET A 298 4.50 -16.84 -4.28
CA MET A 298 5.82 -16.47 -3.79
C MET A 298 5.69 -15.62 -2.53
N SER A 299 6.67 -15.71 -1.63
CA SER A 299 6.76 -14.70 -0.56
C SER A 299 7.02 -13.32 -1.19
N PRO A 300 6.57 -12.22 -0.54
CA PRO A 300 6.82 -10.87 -1.06
C PRO A 300 8.31 -10.60 -1.30
N GLU A 301 9.19 -11.07 -0.42
CA GLU A 301 10.65 -10.96 -0.58
C GLU A 301 11.16 -11.72 -1.82
N ALA A 302 10.71 -12.97 -2.02
CA ALA A 302 11.13 -13.76 -3.19
C ALA A 302 10.60 -13.15 -4.50
N ALA A 303 9.38 -12.60 -4.51
CA ALA A 303 8.80 -11.88 -5.63
C ALA A 303 9.59 -10.62 -5.97
N ALA A 304 9.91 -9.81 -4.95
CA ALA A 304 10.74 -8.63 -5.08
C ALA A 304 12.12 -8.96 -5.61
N LYS A 305 12.81 -9.95 -5.02
CA LYS A 305 14.12 -10.43 -5.49
C LYS A 305 14.09 -10.77 -6.98
N LYS A 306 13.13 -11.60 -7.39
CA LYS A 306 12.97 -12.04 -8.79
C LYS A 306 12.82 -10.85 -9.74
N TRP A 307 12.00 -9.87 -9.36
CA TRP A 307 11.77 -8.69 -10.19
C TRP A 307 13.00 -7.78 -10.21
N VAL A 308 13.63 -7.51 -9.06
CA VAL A 308 14.83 -6.67 -8.93
C VAL A 308 15.99 -7.23 -9.76
N GLU A 309 16.24 -8.53 -9.70
CA GLU A 309 17.28 -9.19 -10.50
C GLU A 309 17.05 -9.01 -12.00
N ALA A 310 15.78 -9.09 -12.44
CA ALA A 310 15.42 -8.92 -13.85
C ALA A 310 15.41 -7.44 -14.32
N ASN A 311 15.34 -6.48 -13.37
CA ASN A 311 15.19 -5.05 -13.67
C ASN A 311 16.31 -4.19 -13.05
N ARG A 312 17.52 -4.74 -12.90
CA ARG A 312 18.63 -4.10 -12.19
C ARG A 312 18.93 -2.67 -12.67
N GLY A 313 18.82 -2.42 -13.98
CA GLY A 313 19.04 -1.09 -14.54
C GLY A 313 18.09 -0.01 -14.02
N LYS A 314 16.80 -0.37 -13.74
CA LYS A 314 15.85 0.54 -13.09
C LYS A 314 16.24 0.78 -11.63
N VAL A 315 16.54 -0.30 -10.91
CA VAL A 315 16.89 -0.26 -9.48
C VAL A 315 18.14 0.56 -9.23
N ASP A 316 19.18 0.40 -10.06
CA ASP A 316 20.43 1.16 -9.95
C ASP A 316 20.23 2.68 -10.12
N ALA A 317 19.16 3.09 -10.82
CA ALA A 317 18.81 4.50 -10.94
C ALA A 317 18.18 5.07 -9.66
N TRP A 318 17.57 4.23 -8.81
CA TRP A 318 16.96 4.68 -7.56
C TRP A 318 17.96 4.89 -6.42
N ILE A 319 19.10 4.20 -6.45
CA ILE A 319 20.12 4.18 -5.39
C ILE A 319 21.40 4.96 -5.72
N LYS A 320 21.35 5.77 -6.80
CA LYS A 320 22.47 6.64 -7.22
C LYS A 320 22.53 7.94 -6.46
#